data_840097b4defbb7269ba9d84741f38d29
#
_entry.id   840097b4defbb7269ba9d84741f38d29
#
_cell.length_a   1.000
_cell.length_b   1.000
_cell.length_c   1.000
_cell.angle_alpha   90.00
_cell.angle_beta   90.00
_cell.angle_gamma   90.00
#
_symmetry.space_group_name_H-M   'P 1'
#
loop_
_entity.id
_entity.type
_entity.pdbx_description
1 polymer ?
#
loop_
_entity_poly.entity_id
_entity_poly.type
_entity_poly.pdbx_seq_one_letter_code
_entity_poly.pdbx_strand_id
1 'polypeptide(L)'
;MAVILSISLFTGCSLFSYDNARDYNQVVASIKSVTITDESSEENKNNPFVTEKKNIYKYELVNMLNSSGQTMISYGYTLEQAVDYLVDQLVTRELILNEADAQIHFKNIIWGQNEENQVLQGIYNTVDSQLATIRDEILTEHGEETADTSSSDTSSTDTSTETTYPVKETEEPGLYDSWSREELIAEVVNRTKGDLTGEALTALNEKVSEYSVYKLRATLENLDLQDVEKWEPDTIRYPGLYGTDDVKSLELEAMRRFISLLKETVKDDYRMTKEQRKIFNEEIAGLEKVGNEKGLSYVYPELGETQLMQFLAGDTYRDNVKIQLLQQYITDSVDVSEEEIVDEYNALLSEQINKYGNDAEAFSTDISGGNVDPILYYPNGNYYYVKHILVPFSDAQKAQLEAYKAGAGTIYGEEAIAEEKEKLGKLVTGYEHRDGENYGKPLTIDQIYEDIVSVMKAAEGSLKASDRAFDDLIYKYNTDDGIFGNELGYPVKSVFGEGETYDTTYMQEFSEAADELFRAGKEGAISGPVVTDYGVHILYLSGIIPSGGLTVGLNDYISYGEYTSVREKIEEERRTEKENQMFSVWQNQKIGYYLTVADAVETFEKAYKDLKESE
;
A
#
# COMPACT_ATOMS: atom_id res chain seq x y z
N MET A 1 -14.27 10.62 -3.59
CA MET A 1 -14.21 9.16 -3.74
C MET A 1 -13.50 8.88 -5.05
N ALA A 2 -12.17 8.77 -5.02
CA ALA A 2 -11.39 8.42 -6.20
C ALA A 2 -11.76 6.98 -6.58
N VAL A 3 -12.39 6.79 -7.73
CA VAL A 3 -12.64 5.46 -8.29
C VAL A 3 -11.30 4.94 -8.81
N ILE A 4 -10.52 4.33 -7.92
CA ILE A 4 -9.41 3.48 -8.32
C ILE A 4 -10.08 2.26 -8.97
N LEU A 5 -10.16 2.25 -10.30
CA LEU A 5 -10.50 1.06 -11.07
C LEU A 5 -9.34 0.06 -10.88
N SER A 6 -9.48 -0.82 -9.88
CA SER A 6 -8.63 -2.01 -9.80
C SER A 6 -8.88 -2.85 -11.05
N ILE A 7 -7.87 -2.91 -11.90
CA ILE A 7 -7.90 -3.75 -13.10
C ILE A 7 -7.72 -5.19 -12.64
N SER A 8 -8.84 -5.90 -12.44
CA SER A 8 -8.79 -7.36 -12.39
C SER A 8 -8.65 -7.87 -13.83
N LEU A 9 -7.42 -7.94 -14.32
CA LEU A 9 -7.17 -8.41 -15.68
C LEU A 9 -7.49 -9.90 -15.86
N PHE A 10 -7.52 -10.71 -14.81
CA PHE A 10 -7.58 -12.17 -14.97
C PHE A 10 -8.35 -12.98 -13.91
N THR A 11 -8.84 -12.41 -12.82
CA THR A 11 -9.56 -13.19 -11.80
C THR A 11 -10.92 -12.60 -11.53
N GLY A 12 -11.92 -13.03 -12.27
CA GLY A 12 -13.30 -12.82 -11.91
C GLY A 12 -13.97 -14.18 -11.77
N CYS A 13 -14.49 -14.52 -10.60
CA CYS A 13 -15.70 -15.31 -10.60
C CYS A 13 -16.72 -14.47 -11.39
N SER A 14 -16.87 -14.75 -12.69
CA SER A 14 -17.83 -14.03 -13.52
C SER A 14 -19.23 -14.34 -13.00
N LEU A 15 -19.93 -13.32 -12.53
CA LEU A 15 -21.37 -13.39 -12.27
C LEU A 15 -22.14 -13.78 -13.53
N PHE A 16 -21.51 -13.64 -14.71
CA PHE A 16 -22.08 -13.93 -16.02
C PHE A 16 -21.05 -14.62 -16.90
N SER A 17 -21.35 -15.79 -17.42
CA SER A 17 -20.58 -16.46 -18.46
C SER A 17 -21.30 -16.31 -19.80
N TYR A 18 -20.83 -15.42 -20.66
CA TYR A 18 -21.30 -15.30 -22.03
C TYR A 18 -20.24 -15.81 -23.00
N ASP A 19 -20.64 -16.75 -23.84
CA ASP A 19 -19.75 -17.44 -24.80
C ASP A 19 -19.74 -16.76 -26.19
N ASN A 20 -20.16 -15.47 -26.28
CA ASN A 20 -20.35 -14.83 -27.58
C ASN A 20 -19.65 -13.46 -27.70
N ALA A 21 -18.45 -13.47 -28.33
CA ALA A 21 -17.68 -12.26 -28.63
C ALA A 21 -18.50 -11.15 -29.35
N ARG A 22 -19.57 -11.52 -30.08
CA ARG A 22 -20.43 -10.56 -30.73
C ARG A 22 -21.29 -9.80 -29.72
N ASP A 23 -21.71 -10.43 -28.64
CA ASP A 23 -22.49 -9.81 -27.59
C ASP A 23 -21.67 -8.77 -26.81
N TYR A 24 -20.49 -9.12 -26.41
CA TYR A 24 -19.59 -8.22 -25.69
C TYR A 24 -19.16 -6.97 -26.48
N ASN A 25 -19.15 -7.04 -27.80
CA ASN A 25 -18.82 -5.91 -28.67
C ASN A 25 -20.03 -5.04 -29.04
N GLN A 26 -21.21 -5.22 -28.41
CA GLN A 26 -22.30 -4.31 -28.58
C GLN A 26 -21.99 -2.95 -27.95
N VAL A 27 -22.41 -1.88 -28.62
CA VAL A 27 -22.28 -0.52 -28.11
C VAL A 27 -23.37 -0.26 -27.07
N VAL A 28 -23.01 0.06 -25.85
CA VAL A 28 -23.96 0.39 -24.75
C VAL A 28 -24.19 1.89 -24.63
N ALA A 29 -23.17 2.69 -24.98
CA ALA A 29 -23.31 4.14 -25.12
C ALA A 29 -22.39 4.68 -26.20
N SER A 30 -22.71 5.83 -26.75
CA SER A 30 -21.87 6.53 -27.73
C SER A 30 -21.77 8.01 -27.36
N ILE A 31 -20.56 8.57 -27.41
CA ILE A 31 -20.30 9.99 -27.22
C ILE A 31 -19.99 10.57 -28.61
N LYS A 32 -20.77 11.55 -29.01
CA LYS A 32 -20.58 12.27 -30.26
C LYS A 32 -19.37 13.18 -30.18
N SER A 33 -18.77 13.50 -31.32
CA SER A 33 -17.75 14.54 -31.42
C SER A 33 -18.30 15.90 -30.98
N VAL A 34 -17.56 16.59 -30.11
CA VAL A 34 -17.89 17.92 -29.59
C VAL A 34 -16.70 18.84 -29.80
N THR A 35 -16.95 20.11 -30.08
CA THR A 35 -15.92 21.14 -30.14
C THR A 35 -15.77 21.81 -28.78
N ILE A 36 -14.58 21.74 -28.20
CA ILE A 36 -14.21 22.40 -26.96
C ILE A 36 -13.36 23.61 -27.30
N THR A 37 -13.68 24.75 -26.68
CA THR A 37 -12.96 26.01 -26.85
C THR A 37 -12.40 26.47 -25.51
N ASP A 38 -11.22 27.07 -25.55
CA ASP A 38 -10.62 27.72 -24.40
C ASP A 38 -10.45 29.22 -24.69
N GLU A 39 -11.06 30.04 -23.86
CA GLU A 39 -11.04 31.49 -24.01
C GLU A 39 -9.91 32.18 -23.20
N SER A 40 -9.06 31.39 -22.54
CA SER A 40 -7.98 31.90 -21.69
C SER A 40 -6.92 32.70 -22.45
N SER A 41 -6.71 32.38 -23.74
CA SER A 41 -5.76 33.09 -24.62
C SER A 41 -6.32 33.25 -26.03
N GLU A 42 -5.80 34.24 -26.77
CA GLU A 42 -6.14 34.44 -28.20
C GLU A 42 -5.65 33.27 -29.06
N GLU A 43 -4.58 32.60 -28.68
CA GLU A 43 -4.08 31.39 -29.36
C GLU A 43 -5.09 30.26 -29.24
N ASN A 44 -5.54 29.97 -28.02
CA ASN A 44 -6.47 28.88 -27.74
C ASN A 44 -7.88 29.14 -28.34
N LYS A 45 -8.37 30.38 -28.31
CA LYS A 45 -9.65 30.75 -28.97
C LYS A 45 -9.65 30.41 -30.46
N ASN A 46 -8.51 30.52 -31.12
CA ASN A 46 -8.40 30.26 -32.57
C ASN A 46 -8.00 28.81 -32.89
N ASN A 47 -7.78 27.97 -31.88
CA ASN A 47 -7.36 26.58 -32.02
C ASN A 47 -8.26 25.65 -31.20
N PRO A 48 -9.57 25.50 -31.52
CA PRO A 48 -10.49 24.66 -30.78
C PRO A 48 -10.09 23.19 -30.86
N PHE A 49 -10.31 22.45 -29.77
CA PHE A 49 -10.16 21.00 -29.73
C PHE A 49 -11.46 20.33 -30.18
N VAL A 50 -11.38 19.38 -31.09
CA VAL A 50 -12.54 18.60 -31.57
C VAL A 50 -12.35 17.17 -31.10
N THR A 51 -13.23 16.72 -30.20
CA THR A 51 -13.19 15.35 -29.68
C THR A 51 -13.52 14.35 -30.79
N GLU A 52 -12.99 13.16 -30.68
CA GLU A 52 -13.39 12.05 -31.53
C GLU A 52 -14.71 11.44 -31.01
N LYS A 53 -15.45 10.80 -31.93
CA LYS A 53 -16.58 9.98 -31.53
C LYS A 53 -16.07 8.75 -30.79
N LYS A 54 -16.58 8.51 -29.57
CA LYS A 54 -16.23 7.35 -28.74
C LYS A 54 -17.43 6.44 -28.57
N ASN A 55 -17.21 5.14 -28.67
CA ASN A 55 -18.22 4.13 -28.29
C ASN A 55 -17.77 3.42 -27.02
N ILE A 56 -18.71 3.21 -26.13
CA ILE A 56 -18.56 2.40 -24.92
C ILE A 56 -19.22 1.05 -25.20
N TYR A 57 -18.47 -0.03 -24.93
CA TYR A 57 -18.91 -1.36 -25.29
C TYR A 57 -19.40 -2.16 -24.08
N LYS A 58 -20.24 -3.17 -24.33
CA LYS A 58 -20.80 -4.02 -23.28
C LYS A 58 -19.71 -4.70 -22.42
N TYR A 59 -18.57 -5.03 -23.01
CA TYR A 59 -17.47 -5.63 -22.24
C TYR A 59 -16.93 -4.71 -21.13
N GLU A 60 -16.90 -3.39 -21.36
CA GLU A 60 -16.44 -2.42 -20.34
C GLU A 60 -17.42 -2.41 -19.17
N LEU A 61 -18.72 -2.43 -19.48
CA LEU A 61 -19.78 -2.53 -18.48
C LEU A 61 -19.72 -3.86 -17.71
N VAL A 62 -19.52 -4.98 -18.39
CA VAL A 62 -19.39 -6.30 -17.75
C VAL A 62 -18.17 -6.36 -16.84
N ASN A 63 -17.04 -5.82 -17.28
CA ASN A 63 -15.84 -5.75 -16.45
C ASN A 63 -16.06 -4.92 -15.17
N MET A 64 -16.71 -3.75 -15.28
CA MET A 64 -17.06 -2.95 -14.10
C MET A 64 -18.08 -3.65 -13.20
N LEU A 65 -19.07 -4.34 -13.78
CA LEU A 65 -20.07 -5.08 -13.02
C LEU A 65 -19.43 -6.25 -12.25
N ASN A 66 -18.47 -6.96 -12.86
CA ASN A 66 -17.73 -8.03 -12.21
C ASN A 66 -16.84 -7.51 -11.07
N SER A 67 -16.21 -6.35 -11.21
CA SER A 67 -15.32 -5.79 -10.19
C SER A 67 -16.08 -5.10 -9.05
N SER A 68 -17.20 -4.44 -9.32
CA SER A 68 -17.87 -3.56 -8.36
C SER A 68 -19.33 -3.95 -8.06
N GLY A 69 -19.96 -4.77 -8.92
CA GLY A 69 -21.39 -5.07 -8.82
C GLY A 69 -21.76 -5.78 -7.53
N GLN A 70 -20.96 -6.75 -7.05
CA GLN A 70 -21.23 -7.45 -5.81
C GLN A 70 -21.19 -6.51 -4.59
N THR A 71 -20.23 -5.60 -4.58
CA THR A 71 -20.11 -4.57 -3.54
C THR A 71 -21.31 -3.63 -3.56
N MET A 72 -21.75 -3.18 -4.73
CA MET A 72 -22.94 -2.33 -4.85
C MET A 72 -24.20 -3.03 -4.35
N ILE A 73 -24.38 -4.31 -4.70
CA ILE A 73 -25.52 -5.11 -4.21
C ILE A 73 -25.46 -5.24 -2.68
N SER A 74 -24.30 -5.42 -2.08
CA SER A 74 -24.12 -5.47 -0.63
C SER A 74 -24.50 -4.15 0.06
N TYR A 75 -24.35 -3.02 -0.63
CA TYR A 75 -24.82 -1.69 -0.18
C TYR A 75 -26.31 -1.41 -0.50
N GLY A 76 -27.05 -2.40 -1.00
CA GLY A 76 -28.50 -2.33 -1.18
C GLY A 76 -28.96 -1.85 -2.57
N TYR A 77 -28.07 -1.74 -3.54
CA TYR A 77 -28.48 -1.51 -4.92
C TYR A 77 -29.16 -2.76 -5.50
N THR A 78 -30.20 -2.56 -6.32
CA THR A 78 -30.66 -3.64 -7.19
C THR A 78 -29.68 -3.82 -8.34
N LEU A 79 -29.68 -5.00 -8.98
CA LEU A 79 -28.84 -5.25 -10.16
C LEU A 79 -29.10 -4.23 -11.27
N GLU A 80 -30.38 -3.88 -11.53
CA GLU A 80 -30.74 -2.84 -12.49
C GLU A 80 -30.12 -1.48 -12.15
N GLN A 81 -30.23 -1.06 -10.88
CA GLN A 81 -29.62 0.19 -10.41
C GLN A 81 -28.10 0.18 -10.55
N ALA A 82 -27.45 -0.95 -10.23
CA ALA A 82 -26.02 -1.10 -10.38
C ALA A 82 -25.58 -0.97 -11.85
N VAL A 83 -26.28 -1.67 -12.76
CA VAL A 83 -25.99 -1.61 -14.21
C VAL A 83 -26.16 -0.19 -14.75
N ASP A 84 -27.28 0.49 -14.44
CA ASP A 84 -27.52 1.86 -14.91
C ASP A 84 -26.46 2.83 -14.37
N TYR A 85 -26.14 2.72 -13.08
CA TYR A 85 -25.08 3.54 -12.46
C TYR A 85 -23.72 3.32 -13.13
N LEU A 86 -23.36 2.06 -13.46
CA LEU A 86 -22.09 1.75 -14.09
C LEU A 86 -22.01 2.27 -15.54
N VAL A 87 -23.12 2.26 -16.28
CA VAL A 87 -23.18 2.91 -17.61
C VAL A 87 -22.93 4.40 -17.49
N ASP A 88 -23.55 5.07 -16.51
CA ASP A 88 -23.35 6.50 -16.26
C ASP A 88 -21.90 6.80 -15.84
N GLN A 89 -21.26 5.92 -15.06
CA GLN A 89 -19.84 6.06 -14.68
C GLN A 89 -18.91 5.93 -15.90
N LEU A 90 -19.15 4.97 -16.79
CA LEU A 90 -18.37 4.81 -18.02
C LEU A 90 -18.51 6.04 -18.93
N VAL A 91 -19.74 6.54 -19.13
CA VAL A 91 -19.98 7.76 -19.87
C VAL A 91 -19.28 8.96 -19.25
N THR A 92 -19.42 9.13 -17.94
CA THR A 92 -18.78 10.20 -17.16
C THR A 92 -17.27 10.19 -17.34
N ARG A 93 -16.66 9.02 -17.22
CA ARG A 93 -15.20 8.85 -17.38
C ARG A 93 -14.73 9.33 -18.76
N GLU A 94 -15.41 8.92 -19.81
CA GLU A 94 -15.05 9.31 -21.18
C GLU A 94 -15.26 10.82 -21.45
N LEU A 95 -16.28 11.44 -20.84
CA LEU A 95 -16.48 12.89 -20.94
C LEU A 95 -15.37 13.67 -20.21
N ILE A 96 -14.92 13.17 -19.07
CA ILE A 96 -13.79 13.75 -18.31
C ILE A 96 -12.49 13.61 -19.10
N LEU A 97 -12.25 12.46 -19.75
CA LEU A 97 -11.08 12.25 -20.62
C LEU A 97 -11.07 13.21 -21.80
N ASN A 98 -12.22 13.49 -22.41
CA ASN A 98 -12.33 14.51 -23.47
C ASN A 98 -11.89 15.90 -22.97
N GLU A 99 -12.24 16.27 -21.75
CA GLU A 99 -11.78 17.53 -21.16
C GLU A 99 -10.28 17.50 -20.84
N ALA A 100 -9.75 16.39 -20.33
CA ALA A 100 -8.33 16.22 -20.09
C ALA A 100 -7.51 16.37 -21.39
N ASP A 101 -7.92 15.70 -22.46
CA ASP A 101 -7.30 15.78 -23.77
C ASP A 101 -7.38 17.22 -24.34
N ALA A 102 -8.50 17.91 -24.12
CA ALA A 102 -8.64 19.31 -24.50
C ALA A 102 -7.64 20.21 -23.74
N GLN A 103 -7.49 20.02 -22.42
CA GLN A 103 -6.55 20.81 -21.62
C GLN A 103 -5.07 20.52 -22.00
N ILE A 104 -4.76 19.30 -22.38
CA ILE A 104 -3.44 18.92 -22.92
C ILE A 104 -3.23 19.61 -24.30
N HIS A 105 -4.23 19.58 -25.18
CA HIS A 105 -4.18 20.27 -26.48
C HIS A 105 -3.95 21.78 -26.33
N PHE A 106 -4.59 22.42 -25.35
CA PHE A 106 -4.44 23.84 -25.04
C PHE A 106 -3.14 24.15 -24.27
N LYS A 107 -2.33 23.14 -23.92
CA LYS A 107 -1.12 23.26 -23.10
C LYS A 107 -1.35 23.82 -21.69
N ASN A 108 -2.58 23.75 -21.20
CA ASN A 108 -2.91 24.04 -19.81
C ASN A 108 -2.46 22.90 -18.87
N ILE A 109 -2.43 21.66 -19.41
CA ILE A 109 -1.82 20.48 -18.80
C ILE A 109 -0.63 20.07 -19.68
N ILE A 110 0.50 19.78 -19.06
CA ILE A 110 1.71 19.32 -19.75
C ILE A 110 1.75 17.80 -19.65
N TRP A 111 1.76 17.13 -20.81
CA TRP A 111 2.04 15.70 -20.90
C TRP A 111 3.48 15.51 -21.34
N GLY A 112 4.31 14.86 -20.55
CA GLY A 112 5.74 14.69 -20.81
C GLY A 112 6.27 13.33 -20.36
N GLN A 113 7.56 13.24 -20.14
CA GLN A 113 8.23 11.99 -19.77
C GLN A 113 7.80 11.48 -18.38
N ASN A 114 7.53 12.39 -17.43
CA ASN A 114 7.09 11.99 -16.09
C ASN A 114 5.75 11.23 -16.12
N GLU A 115 4.82 11.69 -16.95
CA GLU A 115 3.51 11.07 -17.13
C GLU A 115 3.63 9.71 -17.83
N GLU A 116 4.49 9.61 -18.86
CA GLU A 116 4.78 8.33 -19.49
C GLU A 116 5.46 7.35 -18.51
N ASN A 117 6.33 7.83 -17.61
CA ASN A 117 6.94 7.00 -16.58
C ASN A 117 5.89 6.50 -15.57
N GLN A 118 4.91 7.33 -15.19
CA GLN A 118 3.80 6.89 -14.32
C GLN A 118 2.96 5.80 -15.00
N VAL A 119 2.68 5.92 -16.29
CA VAL A 119 2.00 4.89 -17.08
C VAL A 119 2.81 3.59 -17.07
N LEU A 120 4.11 3.68 -17.32
CA LEU A 120 5.02 2.54 -17.33
C LEU A 120 5.08 1.86 -15.96
N GLN A 121 5.16 2.64 -14.87
CA GLN A 121 5.10 2.11 -13.51
C GLN A 121 3.79 1.37 -13.25
N GLY A 122 2.66 1.90 -13.69
CA GLY A 122 1.37 1.21 -13.59
C GLY A 122 1.35 -0.14 -14.31
N ILE A 123 1.97 -0.22 -15.50
CA ILE A 123 2.12 -1.47 -16.23
C ILE A 123 2.94 -2.47 -15.42
N TYR A 124 4.09 -2.05 -14.86
CA TYR A 124 4.92 -2.94 -14.03
C TYR A 124 4.21 -3.40 -12.76
N ASN A 125 3.48 -2.52 -12.08
CA ASN A 125 2.66 -2.92 -10.93
C ASN A 125 1.63 -4.01 -11.30
N THR A 126 1.07 -3.94 -12.51
CA THR A 126 0.17 -4.99 -13.02
C THR A 126 0.91 -6.30 -13.26
N VAL A 127 2.10 -6.26 -13.87
CA VAL A 127 2.94 -7.44 -14.09
C VAL A 127 3.32 -8.09 -12.76
N ASP A 128 3.76 -7.30 -11.78
CA ASP A 128 4.18 -7.77 -10.46
C ASP A 128 3.03 -8.43 -9.70
N SER A 129 1.85 -7.83 -9.73
CA SER A 129 0.63 -8.40 -9.13
C SER A 129 0.26 -9.75 -9.77
N GLN A 130 0.38 -9.87 -11.09
CA GLN A 130 0.11 -11.13 -11.79
C GLN A 130 1.17 -12.20 -11.49
N LEU A 131 2.44 -11.82 -11.45
CA LEU A 131 3.52 -12.73 -11.08
C LEU A 131 3.38 -13.20 -9.63
N ALA A 132 2.95 -12.33 -8.70
CA ALA A 132 2.67 -12.72 -7.32
C ALA A 132 1.56 -13.78 -7.25
N THR A 133 0.43 -13.56 -7.93
CA THR A 133 -0.67 -14.52 -8.00
C THR A 133 -0.21 -15.88 -8.57
N ILE A 134 0.56 -15.86 -9.67
CA ILE A 134 1.07 -17.09 -10.30
C ILE A 134 2.04 -17.82 -9.35
N ARG A 135 2.88 -17.10 -8.59
CA ARG A 135 3.76 -17.71 -7.58
C ARG A 135 2.96 -18.42 -6.49
N ASP A 136 1.92 -17.79 -5.98
CA ASP A 136 1.03 -18.37 -4.96
C ASP A 136 0.34 -19.64 -5.49
N GLU A 137 -0.09 -19.64 -6.76
CA GLU A 137 -0.66 -20.82 -7.41
C GLU A 137 0.37 -21.96 -7.50
N ILE A 138 1.60 -21.67 -7.93
CA ILE A 138 2.69 -22.68 -8.03
C ILE A 138 3.01 -23.27 -6.64
N LEU A 139 3.11 -22.42 -5.62
CA LEU A 139 3.40 -22.87 -4.25
C LEU A 139 2.26 -23.74 -3.68
N THR A 140 1.02 -23.39 -3.97
CA THR A 140 -0.15 -24.19 -3.57
C THR A 140 -0.14 -25.57 -4.24
N GLU A 141 0.11 -25.62 -5.56
CA GLU A 141 0.22 -26.88 -6.30
C GLU A 141 1.32 -27.79 -5.73
N HIS A 142 2.50 -27.25 -5.41
CA HIS A 142 3.60 -28.01 -4.80
C HIS A 142 3.32 -28.43 -3.35
N GLY A 143 2.54 -27.65 -2.60
CA GLY A 143 2.11 -28.01 -1.24
C GLY A 143 1.17 -29.22 -1.22
N GLU A 144 0.32 -29.37 -2.21
CA GLU A 144 -0.57 -30.53 -2.35
C GLU A 144 0.19 -31.80 -2.75
N GLU A 145 1.22 -31.71 -3.61
CA GLU A 145 2.04 -32.87 -4.00
C GLU A 145 2.86 -33.46 -2.83
N THR A 146 3.27 -32.66 -1.86
CA THR A 146 4.00 -33.16 -0.68
C THR A 146 3.10 -33.81 0.36
N ALA A 147 1.79 -33.59 0.33
CA ALA A 147 0.82 -34.21 1.24
C ALA A 147 0.40 -35.64 0.83
N ASP A 148 0.61 -36.05 -0.42
CA ASP A 148 0.09 -37.31 -0.95
C ASP A 148 1.06 -38.53 -0.83
N THR A 149 2.23 -38.37 -0.17
CA THR A 149 3.21 -39.48 0.00
C THR A 149 3.31 -40.09 1.38
N SER A 150 2.33 -39.91 2.30
CA SER A 150 2.27 -40.72 3.52
C SER A 150 0.86 -41.20 3.86
N SER A 151 0.57 -42.38 3.37
CA SER A 151 -0.40 -43.39 3.83
C SER A 151 -1.29 -43.12 5.04
N SER A 152 -2.59 -43.30 4.79
CA SER A 152 -3.63 -44.05 5.55
C SER A 152 -3.96 -43.62 7.00
N ASP A 153 -5.19 -43.26 7.10
CA ASP A 153 -6.22 -43.59 8.07
C ASP A 153 -6.73 -42.50 9.04
N THR A 154 -8.01 -42.28 8.80
CA THR A 154 -9.10 -41.90 9.71
C THR A 154 -9.29 -40.44 10.15
N SER A 155 -10.28 -39.86 9.46
CA SER A 155 -11.44 -39.07 9.98
C SER A 155 -11.22 -38.01 11.04
N SER A 156 -11.38 -36.78 10.70
CA SER A 156 -12.45 -35.82 11.01
C SER A 156 -12.00 -34.37 10.85
N THR A 157 -12.68 -33.72 9.94
CA THR A 157 -13.08 -32.29 9.93
C THR A 157 -12.46 -31.37 10.98
N ASP A 158 -11.50 -30.53 10.57
CA ASP A 158 -11.65 -29.07 10.64
C ASP A 158 -10.59 -28.41 9.75
N THR A 159 -11.05 -27.63 8.78
CA THR A 159 -10.21 -27.01 7.76
C THR A 159 -9.89 -25.57 8.19
N SER A 160 -8.72 -25.38 8.76
CA SER A 160 -7.97 -24.13 8.65
C SER A 160 -6.59 -24.50 8.09
N THR A 161 -6.45 -24.43 6.78
CA THR A 161 -5.15 -24.59 6.10
C THR A 161 -4.32 -23.33 6.35
N GLU A 162 -3.49 -23.35 7.38
CA GLU A 162 -2.32 -22.48 7.44
C GLU A 162 -1.35 -22.96 6.35
N THR A 163 -1.21 -22.17 5.31
CA THR A 163 -0.17 -22.32 4.30
C THR A 163 1.17 -21.97 4.93
N THR A 164 1.99 -22.97 5.22
CA THR A 164 3.40 -22.78 5.56
C THR A 164 4.14 -22.28 4.32
N TYR A 165 4.31 -20.97 4.21
CA TYR A 165 5.23 -20.38 3.23
C TYR A 165 6.66 -20.78 3.56
N PRO A 166 7.50 -21.13 2.56
CA PRO A 166 8.92 -21.29 2.80
C PRO A 166 9.47 -19.97 3.38
N VAL A 167 10.22 -20.09 4.45
CA VAL A 167 10.87 -18.98 5.16
C VAL A 167 11.52 -18.05 4.15
N LYS A 168 11.14 -16.77 4.18
CA LYS A 168 11.86 -15.69 3.49
C LYS A 168 13.31 -15.71 4.00
N GLU A 169 14.19 -16.42 3.30
CA GLU A 169 15.62 -16.25 3.53
C GLU A 169 15.98 -14.87 3.02
N THR A 170 16.31 -14.01 3.96
CA THR A 170 16.98 -12.71 3.84
C THR A 170 16.76 -11.96 2.53
N GLU A 171 15.87 -10.97 2.58
CA GLU A 171 15.85 -9.93 1.57
C GLU A 171 17.27 -9.35 1.46
N GLU A 172 17.84 -9.29 0.25
CA GLU A 172 19.03 -8.45 0.07
C GLU A 172 18.63 -7.03 0.50
N PRO A 173 19.51 -6.34 1.25
CA PRO A 173 19.21 -5.02 1.73
C PRO A 173 18.77 -4.14 0.57
N GLY A 174 17.69 -3.40 0.74
CA GLY A 174 17.28 -2.36 -0.19
C GLY A 174 18.47 -1.43 -0.44
N LEU A 175 18.54 -0.83 -1.62
CA LEU A 175 19.68 0.00 -2.05
C LEU A 175 20.11 1.04 -0.99
N TYR A 176 19.17 1.48 -0.16
CA TYR A 176 19.37 2.52 0.85
C TYR A 176 19.39 2.00 2.30
N ASP A 177 19.29 0.69 2.52
CA ASP A 177 19.18 0.13 3.87
C ASP A 177 20.44 0.28 4.72
N SER A 178 21.61 0.32 4.07
CA SER A 178 22.91 0.55 4.74
C SER A 178 23.24 2.03 4.94
N TRP A 179 22.40 2.95 4.44
CA TRP A 179 22.70 4.38 4.50
C TRP A 179 22.32 4.96 5.85
N SER A 180 23.21 5.80 6.40
CA SER A 180 22.90 6.60 7.57
C SER A 180 21.80 7.62 7.25
N ARG A 181 21.13 8.11 8.29
CA ARG A 181 20.11 9.15 8.14
C ARG A 181 20.64 10.39 7.43
N GLU A 182 21.88 10.78 7.74
CA GLU A 182 22.54 11.95 7.15
C GLU A 182 22.81 11.74 5.65
N GLU A 183 23.19 10.54 5.24
CA GLU A 183 23.37 10.19 3.83
C GLU A 183 22.04 10.20 3.08
N LEU A 184 20.98 9.65 3.67
CA LEU A 184 19.64 9.67 3.09
C LEU A 184 19.13 11.11 2.90
N ILE A 185 19.24 11.97 3.93
CA ILE A 185 18.87 13.39 3.84
C ILE A 185 19.65 14.09 2.73
N ALA A 186 20.96 13.91 2.72
CA ALA A 186 21.83 14.54 1.74
C ALA A 186 21.46 14.14 0.30
N GLU A 187 21.15 12.88 0.08
CA GLU A 187 20.79 12.39 -1.26
C GLU A 187 19.39 12.83 -1.68
N VAL A 188 18.38 12.77 -0.81
CA VAL A 188 17.04 13.31 -1.11
C VAL A 188 17.14 14.78 -1.50
N VAL A 189 17.84 15.60 -0.69
CA VAL A 189 18.05 17.02 -1.01
C VAL A 189 18.80 17.20 -2.33
N ASN A 190 19.85 16.41 -2.55
CA ASN A 190 20.66 16.50 -3.78
C ASN A 190 19.82 16.22 -5.04
N ARG A 191 18.94 15.24 -5.00
CA ARG A 191 18.11 14.82 -6.13
C ARG A 191 16.87 15.69 -6.33
N THR A 192 16.36 16.33 -5.26
CA THR A 192 15.15 17.17 -5.32
C THR A 192 15.42 18.67 -5.39
N LYS A 193 16.66 19.11 -5.13
CA LYS A 193 17.00 20.55 -5.08
C LYS A 193 16.88 21.28 -6.41
N GLY A 194 17.00 20.61 -7.58
CA GLY A 194 17.04 21.26 -8.87
C GLY A 194 17.99 22.48 -8.90
N ASP A 195 17.50 23.64 -9.31
CA ASP A 195 18.22 24.91 -9.34
C ASP A 195 18.11 25.75 -8.05
N LEU A 196 17.54 25.19 -6.97
CA LEU A 196 17.37 25.92 -5.70
C LEU A 196 18.73 26.29 -5.07
N THR A 197 18.82 27.54 -4.61
CA THR A 197 20.00 28.10 -3.93
C THR A 197 19.57 29.01 -2.77
N GLY A 198 20.52 29.35 -1.88
CA GLY A 198 20.30 30.30 -0.79
C GLY A 198 19.22 29.84 0.19
N GLU A 199 18.27 30.75 0.54
CA GLU A 199 17.23 30.50 1.54
C GLU A 199 16.30 29.35 1.13
N ALA A 200 15.96 29.22 -0.15
CA ALA A 200 15.10 28.14 -0.63
C ALA A 200 15.75 26.75 -0.48
N LEU A 201 17.06 26.64 -0.72
CA LEU A 201 17.80 25.39 -0.49
C LEU A 201 17.91 25.09 1.02
N THR A 202 18.03 26.12 1.86
CA THR A 202 18.06 25.95 3.33
C THR A 202 16.71 25.42 3.81
N ALA A 203 15.59 25.99 3.35
CA ALA A 203 14.25 25.53 3.71
C ALA A 203 13.99 24.08 3.25
N LEU A 204 14.46 23.70 2.05
CA LEU A 204 14.39 22.31 1.60
C LEU A 204 15.18 21.37 2.53
N ASN A 205 16.41 21.74 2.91
CA ASN A 205 17.22 20.94 3.84
C ASN A 205 16.55 20.80 5.20
N GLU A 206 15.95 21.87 5.74
CA GLU A 206 15.21 21.83 7.00
C GLU A 206 14.02 20.90 6.89
N LYS A 207 13.21 21.01 5.84
CA LYS A 207 12.05 20.14 5.61
C LYS A 207 12.44 18.66 5.46
N VAL A 208 13.44 18.34 4.66
CA VAL A 208 13.90 16.96 4.45
C VAL A 208 14.52 16.39 5.73
N SER A 209 15.18 17.21 6.55
CA SER A 209 15.74 16.79 7.83
C SER A 209 14.66 16.39 8.87
N GLU A 210 13.41 16.72 8.63
CA GLU A 210 12.29 16.30 9.47
C GLU A 210 11.70 14.94 9.07
N TYR A 211 12.06 14.40 7.89
CA TYR A 211 11.56 13.10 7.44
C TYR A 211 12.11 11.95 8.29
N SER A 212 11.27 10.94 8.53
CA SER A 212 11.71 9.67 9.09
C SER A 212 12.65 8.93 8.12
N VAL A 213 13.43 7.98 8.61
CA VAL A 213 14.30 7.14 7.75
C VAL A 213 13.47 6.39 6.71
N TYR A 214 12.29 5.90 7.10
CA TYR A 214 11.35 5.26 6.18
C TYR A 214 10.93 6.21 5.05
N LYS A 215 10.48 7.43 5.38
CA LYS A 215 10.07 8.43 4.38
C LYS A 215 11.23 8.82 3.45
N LEU A 216 12.44 8.92 4.00
CA LEU A 216 13.64 9.20 3.19
C LEU A 216 13.92 8.08 2.19
N ARG A 217 13.86 6.82 2.63
CA ARG A 217 14.05 5.65 1.76
C ARG A 217 12.98 5.55 0.69
N ALA A 218 11.70 5.62 1.08
CA ALA A 218 10.59 5.60 0.14
C ALA A 218 10.69 6.74 -0.90
N THR A 219 11.15 7.92 -0.48
CA THR A 219 11.39 9.05 -1.41
C THR A 219 12.49 8.72 -2.42
N LEU A 220 13.62 8.13 -1.96
CA LEU A 220 14.72 7.75 -2.85
C LEU A 220 14.33 6.61 -3.80
N GLU A 221 13.63 5.61 -3.31
CA GLU A 221 13.09 4.52 -4.11
C GLU A 221 12.16 5.04 -5.22
N ASN A 222 11.25 5.96 -4.87
CA ASN A 222 10.40 6.62 -5.86
C ASN A 222 11.19 7.46 -6.87
N LEU A 223 12.26 8.14 -6.44
CA LEU A 223 13.14 8.89 -7.35
C LEU A 223 13.93 7.94 -8.26
N ASP A 224 14.33 6.77 -7.78
CA ASP A 224 14.99 5.73 -8.60
C ASP A 224 14.04 5.18 -9.67
N LEU A 225 12.76 5.00 -9.33
CA LEU A 225 11.73 4.60 -10.28
C LEU A 225 11.49 5.64 -11.39
N GLN A 226 11.74 6.92 -11.11
CA GLN A 226 11.66 8.00 -12.10
C GLN A 226 12.91 8.09 -13.00
N ASP A 227 14.05 7.56 -12.55
CA ASP A 227 15.34 7.58 -13.29
C ASP A 227 15.52 6.32 -14.17
N VAL A 228 14.49 5.95 -14.93
CA VAL A 228 14.44 4.72 -15.76
C VAL A 228 15.62 4.57 -16.73
N GLU A 229 16.25 5.66 -17.15
CA GLU A 229 17.46 5.64 -18.00
C GLU A 229 18.70 5.04 -17.31
N LYS A 230 18.68 4.88 -15.97
CA LYS A 230 19.78 4.33 -15.17
C LYS A 230 19.60 2.85 -14.80
N TRP A 231 18.49 2.25 -15.19
CA TRP A 231 18.23 0.85 -14.90
C TRP A 231 19.13 -0.03 -15.77
N GLU A 232 20.19 -0.52 -15.18
CA GLU A 232 20.94 -1.60 -15.81
C GLU A 232 20.14 -2.90 -15.66
N PRO A 233 20.00 -3.73 -16.72
CA PRO A 233 19.22 -4.96 -16.69
C PRO A 233 19.57 -5.93 -15.55
N ASP A 234 20.82 -5.88 -15.07
CA ASP A 234 21.32 -6.71 -13.98
C ASP A 234 20.94 -6.19 -12.58
N THR A 235 20.37 -4.98 -12.48
CA THR A 235 19.95 -4.37 -11.22
C THR A 235 18.43 -4.41 -10.99
N ILE A 236 17.68 -4.89 -11.98
CA ILE A 236 16.25 -5.10 -11.81
C ILE A 236 16.05 -6.30 -10.89
N ARG A 237 15.73 -5.98 -9.66
CA ARG A 237 15.49 -6.94 -8.60
C ARG A 237 14.00 -7.18 -8.49
N TYR A 238 13.60 -8.42 -8.61
CA TYR A 238 12.26 -8.83 -8.23
C TYR A 238 12.14 -8.71 -6.71
N PRO A 239 11.25 -7.87 -6.17
CA PRO A 239 11.09 -7.77 -4.72
C PRO A 239 10.75 -9.15 -4.15
N GLY A 240 11.58 -9.67 -3.27
CA GLY A 240 11.32 -10.90 -2.52
C GLY A 240 11.98 -12.18 -3.02
N LEU A 241 12.94 -12.12 -3.95
CA LEU A 241 13.48 -13.33 -4.60
C LEU A 241 15.01 -13.40 -4.60
N TYR A 242 15.54 -13.66 -3.45
CA TYR A 242 16.99 -13.83 -3.30
C TYR A 242 17.32 -15.04 -2.44
N GLY A 243 18.20 -15.88 -2.94
CA GLY A 243 19.04 -16.71 -2.11
C GLY A 243 19.11 -18.19 -2.40
N THR A 244 18.07 -18.88 -2.91
CA THR A 244 18.15 -20.34 -3.16
C THR A 244 17.87 -20.70 -4.61
N ASP A 245 18.38 -21.85 -5.04
CA ASP A 245 18.09 -22.39 -6.38
C ASP A 245 16.59 -22.67 -6.57
N ASP A 246 15.87 -22.96 -5.48
CA ASP A 246 14.42 -23.20 -5.47
C ASP A 246 13.65 -21.92 -5.77
N VAL A 247 14.05 -20.78 -5.18
CA VAL A 247 13.45 -19.47 -5.45
C VAL A 247 13.68 -19.07 -6.90
N LYS A 248 14.89 -19.27 -7.44
CA LYS A 248 15.16 -19.03 -8.87
C LYS A 248 14.30 -19.89 -9.77
N SER A 249 14.06 -21.15 -9.39
CA SER A 249 13.20 -22.06 -10.14
C SER A 249 11.75 -21.60 -10.13
N LEU A 250 11.24 -21.10 -9.00
CA LEU A 250 9.90 -20.54 -8.86
C LEU A 250 9.69 -19.35 -9.79
N GLU A 251 10.65 -18.41 -9.83
CA GLU A 251 10.56 -17.25 -10.71
C GLU A 251 10.59 -17.60 -12.19
N LEU A 252 11.46 -18.54 -12.55
CA LEU A 252 11.52 -19.03 -13.91
C LEU A 252 10.18 -19.63 -14.34
N GLU A 253 9.55 -20.41 -13.46
CA GLU A 253 8.26 -21.02 -13.74
C GLU A 253 7.14 -19.96 -13.75
N ALA A 254 7.12 -19.02 -12.79
CA ALA A 254 6.16 -17.95 -12.77
C ALA A 254 6.21 -17.10 -14.05
N MET A 255 7.39 -16.72 -14.51
CA MET A 255 7.55 -15.98 -15.75
C MET A 255 7.12 -16.80 -16.99
N ARG A 256 7.40 -18.09 -17.03
CA ARG A 256 6.92 -18.96 -18.12
C ARG A 256 5.40 -19.06 -18.15
N ARG A 257 4.75 -19.21 -16.97
CA ARG A 257 3.28 -19.23 -16.86
C ARG A 257 2.69 -17.90 -17.26
N PHE A 258 3.31 -16.78 -16.87
CA PHE A 258 2.88 -15.44 -17.27
C PHE A 258 2.93 -15.25 -18.79
N ILE A 259 4.03 -15.65 -19.45
CA ILE A 259 4.12 -15.62 -20.93
C ILE A 259 3.04 -16.51 -21.58
N SER A 260 2.76 -17.69 -21.01
CA SER A 260 1.67 -18.56 -21.48
C SER A 260 0.31 -17.88 -21.33
N LEU A 261 0.07 -17.22 -20.21
CA LEU A 261 -1.15 -16.46 -19.95
C LEU A 261 -1.34 -15.33 -20.98
N LEU A 262 -0.26 -14.60 -21.32
CA LEU A 262 -0.31 -13.59 -22.37
C LEU A 262 -0.72 -14.17 -23.73
N LYS A 263 -0.24 -15.38 -24.08
CA LYS A 263 -0.63 -16.07 -25.32
C LYS A 263 -2.11 -16.43 -25.35
N GLU A 264 -2.63 -16.94 -24.24
CA GLU A 264 -4.05 -17.25 -24.11
C GLU A 264 -4.90 -15.99 -24.20
N THR A 265 -4.47 -14.92 -23.53
CA THR A 265 -5.12 -13.60 -23.58
C THR A 265 -5.17 -13.09 -25.02
N VAL A 266 -4.06 -13.09 -25.75
CA VAL A 266 -4.04 -12.65 -27.16
C VAL A 266 -4.96 -13.50 -28.04
N LYS A 267 -5.05 -14.81 -27.76
CA LYS A 267 -5.93 -15.72 -28.51
C LYS A 267 -7.41 -15.42 -28.26
N ASP A 268 -7.80 -15.21 -27.00
CA ASP A 268 -9.20 -15.25 -26.56
C ASP A 268 -9.81 -13.86 -26.34
N ASP A 269 -9.00 -12.79 -26.20
CA ASP A 269 -9.49 -11.43 -25.98
C ASP A 269 -10.20 -10.89 -27.23
N TYR A 270 -11.53 -10.77 -27.11
CA TYR A 270 -12.42 -10.33 -28.18
C TYR A 270 -12.27 -8.84 -28.57
N ARG A 271 -11.56 -8.04 -27.79
CA ARG A 271 -11.25 -6.63 -28.09
C ARG A 271 -10.23 -6.50 -29.22
N MET A 272 -9.38 -7.51 -29.40
CA MET A 272 -8.25 -7.47 -30.32
C MET A 272 -8.67 -7.73 -31.76
N THR A 273 -8.20 -6.89 -32.67
CA THR A 273 -8.29 -7.13 -34.12
C THR A 273 -7.33 -8.23 -34.57
N LYS A 274 -7.52 -8.73 -35.77
CA LYS A 274 -6.60 -9.74 -36.35
C LYS A 274 -5.16 -9.20 -36.52
N GLU A 275 -5.04 -7.92 -36.84
CA GLU A 275 -3.73 -7.28 -37.00
C GLU A 275 -3.02 -7.12 -35.65
N GLN A 276 -3.74 -6.64 -34.63
CA GLN A 276 -3.21 -6.55 -33.25
C GLN A 276 -2.76 -7.93 -32.75
N ARG A 277 -3.59 -8.97 -32.90
CA ARG A 277 -3.20 -10.35 -32.50
C ARG A 277 -1.92 -10.82 -33.17
N LYS A 278 -1.69 -10.46 -34.45
CA LYS A 278 -0.46 -10.79 -35.16
C LYS A 278 0.73 -10.08 -34.53
N ILE A 279 0.66 -8.78 -34.33
CA ILE A 279 1.72 -7.97 -33.70
C ILE A 279 2.03 -8.52 -32.30
N PHE A 280 1.01 -8.71 -31.47
CA PHE A 280 1.18 -9.17 -30.09
C PHE A 280 1.79 -10.61 -30.00
N ASN A 281 1.41 -11.50 -30.91
CA ASN A 281 2.07 -12.81 -30.98
C ASN A 281 3.54 -12.72 -31.42
N GLU A 282 3.91 -11.77 -32.29
CA GLU A 282 5.29 -11.51 -32.67
C GLU A 282 6.09 -10.93 -31.49
N GLU A 283 5.51 -10.05 -30.69
CA GLU A 283 6.11 -9.52 -29.44
C GLU A 283 6.33 -10.65 -28.42
N ILE A 284 5.32 -11.47 -28.14
CA ILE A 284 5.45 -12.61 -27.21
C ILE A 284 6.56 -13.57 -27.67
N ALA A 285 6.64 -13.87 -28.97
CA ALA A 285 7.72 -14.70 -29.51
C ALA A 285 9.11 -14.04 -29.33
N GLY A 286 9.18 -12.70 -29.40
CA GLY A 286 10.37 -11.92 -29.09
C GLY A 286 10.78 -12.10 -27.62
N LEU A 287 9.84 -11.95 -26.69
CA LEU A 287 10.06 -12.13 -25.25
C LEU A 287 10.53 -13.57 -24.92
N GLU A 288 9.92 -14.58 -25.52
CA GLU A 288 10.36 -15.98 -25.37
C GLU A 288 11.79 -16.19 -25.88
N LYS A 289 12.14 -15.56 -26.99
CA LYS A 289 13.49 -15.61 -27.52
C LYS A 289 14.50 -14.97 -26.56
N VAL A 290 14.18 -13.79 -26.02
CA VAL A 290 15.01 -13.12 -25.01
C VAL A 290 15.19 -14.01 -23.80
N GLY A 291 14.11 -14.57 -23.25
CA GLY A 291 14.15 -15.50 -22.10
C GLY A 291 15.00 -16.74 -22.35
N ASN A 292 14.94 -17.30 -23.56
CA ASN A 292 15.73 -18.48 -23.93
C ASN A 292 17.22 -18.17 -24.19
N GLU A 293 17.54 -17.01 -24.75
CA GLU A 293 18.91 -16.65 -25.14
C GLU A 293 19.70 -15.96 -24.02
N LYS A 294 19.05 -15.10 -23.25
CA LYS A 294 19.69 -14.26 -22.23
C LYS A 294 19.30 -14.63 -20.79
N GLY A 295 18.14 -15.22 -20.59
CA GLY A 295 17.57 -15.53 -19.28
C GLY A 295 16.25 -14.78 -19.05
N LEU A 296 15.44 -15.30 -18.14
CA LEU A 296 14.09 -14.74 -17.89
C LEU A 296 14.12 -13.39 -17.18
N SER A 297 15.17 -13.08 -16.44
CA SER A 297 15.38 -11.75 -15.85
C SER A 297 15.43 -10.63 -16.90
N TYR A 298 15.85 -10.93 -18.12
CA TYR A 298 15.85 -9.97 -19.23
C TYR A 298 14.49 -9.78 -19.91
N VAL A 299 13.51 -10.62 -19.60
CA VAL A 299 12.14 -10.51 -20.16
C VAL A 299 11.37 -9.39 -19.46
N TYR A 300 11.52 -9.28 -18.15
CA TYR A 300 10.77 -8.32 -17.34
C TYR A 300 10.90 -6.87 -17.82
N PRO A 301 12.10 -6.33 -18.05
CA PRO A 301 12.26 -4.96 -18.53
C PRO A 301 11.61 -4.70 -19.90
N GLU A 302 11.62 -5.72 -20.77
CA GLU A 302 11.07 -5.58 -22.12
C GLU A 302 9.52 -5.65 -22.12
N LEU A 303 8.90 -6.24 -21.09
CA LEU A 303 7.44 -6.40 -21.00
C LEU A 303 6.71 -5.05 -21.05
N GLY A 304 7.12 -4.09 -20.22
CA GLY A 304 6.45 -2.81 -20.07
C GLY A 304 6.39 -2.00 -21.36
N GLU A 305 7.35 -2.19 -22.25
CA GLU A 305 7.45 -1.46 -23.51
C GLU A 305 6.71 -2.11 -24.68
N THR A 306 6.18 -3.34 -24.49
CA THR A 306 5.43 -4.01 -25.56
C THR A 306 4.10 -3.31 -25.85
N GLN A 307 3.69 -3.28 -27.11
CA GLN A 307 2.37 -2.79 -27.50
C GLN A 307 1.25 -3.64 -26.86
N LEU A 308 1.52 -4.92 -26.61
CA LEU A 308 0.60 -5.79 -25.88
C LEU A 308 0.32 -5.27 -24.47
N MET A 309 1.35 -4.97 -23.67
CA MET A 309 1.15 -4.46 -22.32
C MET A 309 0.57 -3.04 -22.31
N GLN A 310 0.93 -2.19 -23.28
CA GLN A 310 0.29 -0.91 -23.48
C GLN A 310 -1.22 -1.07 -23.76
N PHE A 311 -1.61 -2.03 -24.58
CA PHE A 311 -3.03 -2.34 -24.85
C PHE A 311 -3.74 -2.95 -23.63
N LEU A 312 -3.10 -3.85 -22.89
CA LEU A 312 -3.73 -4.54 -21.76
C LEU A 312 -3.87 -3.65 -20.52
N ALA A 313 -2.90 -2.83 -20.22
CA ALA A 313 -2.83 -2.01 -19.02
C ALA A 313 -2.53 -0.53 -19.30
N GLY A 314 -1.63 -0.22 -20.23
CA GLY A 314 -1.12 1.12 -20.46
C GLY A 314 -2.17 2.17 -20.78
N ASP A 315 -3.16 1.84 -21.61
CA ASP A 315 -4.23 2.78 -21.96
C ASP A 315 -5.05 3.17 -20.73
N THR A 316 -5.34 2.23 -19.83
CA THR A 316 -6.06 2.52 -18.58
C THR A 316 -5.24 3.40 -17.63
N TYR A 317 -3.95 3.13 -17.48
CA TYR A 317 -3.08 3.97 -16.66
C TYR A 317 -2.89 5.36 -17.27
N ARG A 318 -2.76 5.46 -18.58
CA ARG A 318 -2.72 6.76 -19.29
C ARG A 318 -3.96 7.59 -19.05
N ASP A 319 -5.12 6.97 -19.12
CA ASP A 319 -6.39 7.62 -18.82
C ASP A 319 -6.47 8.09 -17.36
N ASN A 320 -6.02 7.26 -16.42
CA ASN A 320 -6.01 7.61 -14.99
C ASN A 320 -5.06 8.78 -14.72
N VAL A 321 -3.85 8.80 -15.30
CA VAL A 321 -2.91 9.92 -15.19
C VAL A 321 -3.51 11.20 -15.79
N LYS A 322 -4.19 11.12 -16.95
CA LYS A 322 -4.88 12.27 -17.54
C LYS A 322 -5.97 12.83 -16.62
N ILE A 323 -6.79 11.97 -16.01
CA ILE A 323 -7.83 12.40 -15.06
C ILE A 323 -7.21 13.04 -13.83
N GLN A 324 -6.14 12.47 -13.29
CA GLN A 324 -5.40 13.02 -12.16
C GLN A 324 -4.83 14.42 -12.47
N LEU A 325 -4.19 14.57 -13.61
CA LEU A 325 -3.66 15.87 -14.05
C LEU A 325 -4.77 16.90 -14.27
N LEU A 326 -5.91 16.48 -14.80
CA LEU A 326 -7.07 17.35 -14.95
C LEU A 326 -7.61 17.77 -13.58
N GLN A 327 -7.71 16.85 -12.63
CA GLN A 327 -8.10 17.18 -11.26
C GLN A 327 -7.14 18.20 -10.65
N GLN A 328 -5.84 17.98 -10.72
CA GLN A 328 -4.82 18.91 -10.25
C GLN A 328 -4.97 20.29 -10.91
N TYR A 329 -5.14 20.33 -12.23
CA TYR A 329 -5.35 21.58 -12.97
C TYR A 329 -6.59 22.35 -12.49
N ILE A 330 -7.71 21.65 -12.27
CA ILE A 330 -8.97 22.27 -11.81
C ILE A 330 -8.86 22.76 -10.37
N THR A 331 -8.10 22.07 -9.54
CA THR A 331 -7.99 22.30 -8.11
C THR A 331 -6.73 23.08 -7.69
N ASP A 332 -5.88 23.47 -8.64
CA ASP A 332 -4.61 24.22 -8.40
C ASP A 332 -4.78 25.48 -7.54
N SER A 333 -5.97 26.09 -7.56
CA SER A 333 -6.27 27.27 -6.75
C SER A 333 -6.79 26.97 -5.34
N VAL A 334 -6.90 25.68 -4.98
CA VAL A 334 -7.35 25.30 -3.63
C VAL A 334 -6.29 25.67 -2.62
N ASP A 335 -6.71 26.42 -1.62
CA ASP A 335 -5.89 26.81 -0.47
C ASP A 335 -6.61 26.46 0.83
N VAL A 336 -5.84 26.09 1.84
CA VAL A 336 -6.34 25.82 3.19
C VAL A 336 -5.78 26.90 4.11
N SER A 337 -6.65 27.74 4.63
CA SER A 337 -6.24 28.83 5.50
C SER A 337 -5.86 28.34 6.89
N GLU A 338 -5.03 29.11 7.59
CA GLU A 338 -4.67 28.85 8.98
C GLU A 338 -5.91 28.74 9.90
N GLU A 339 -6.95 29.53 9.64
CA GLU A 339 -8.21 29.52 10.39
C GLU A 339 -8.93 28.16 10.22
N GLU A 340 -9.00 27.63 9.00
CA GLU A 340 -9.61 26.33 8.72
C GLU A 340 -8.85 25.18 9.41
N ILE A 341 -7.52 25.21 9.42
CA ILE A 341 -6.68 24.20 10.10
C ILE A 341 -6.94 24.21 11.61
N VAL A 342 -6.93 25.39 12.21
CA VAL A 342 -7.14 25.56 13.65
C VAL A 342 -8.57 25.20 14.06
N ASP A 343 -9.56 25.55 13.26
CA ASP A 343 -10.96 25.23 13.52
C ASP A 343 -11.21 23.73 13.43
N GLU A 344 -10.65 23.05 12.43
CA GLU A 344 -10.75 21.61 12.28
C GLU A 344 -10.06 20.88 13.45
N TYR A 345 -8.83 21.29 13.79
CA TYR A 345 -8.14 20.74 14.97
C TYR A 345 -8.99 20.88 16.24
N ASN A 346 -9.56 22.06 16.50
CA ASN A 346 -10.38 22.29 17.69
C ASN A 346 -11.68 21.46 17.67
N ALA A 347 -12.27 21.26 16.49
CA ALA A 347 -13.47 20.45 16.32
C ALA A 347 -13.17 18.96 16.63
N LEU A 348 -12.16 18.40 16.00
CA LEU A 348 -11.71 17.02 16.21
C LEU A 348 -11.29 16.78 17.66
N LEU A 349 -10.48 17.67 18.23
CA LEU A 349 -10.05 17.57 19.62
C LEU A 349 -11.24 17.59 20.58
N SER A 350 -12.21 18.50 20.34
CA SER A 350 -13.42 18.60 21.18
C SER A 350 -14.27 17.34 21.07
N GLU A 351 -14.40 16.78 19.88
CA GLU A 351 -15.11 15.52 19.65
C GLU A 351 -14.45 14.38 20.42
N GLN A 352 -13.12 14.22 20.30
CA GLN A 352 -12.38 13.16 20.99
C GLN A 352 -12.42 13.32 22.51
N ILE A 353 -12.28 14.53 23.04
CA ILE A 353 -12.44 14.79 24.48
C ILE A 353 -13.85 14.41 24.95
N ASN A 354 -14.88 14.78 24.21
CA ASN A 354 -16.26 14.46 24.58
C ASN A 354 -16.54 12.96 24.52
N LYS A 355 -15.98 12.27 23.54
CA LYS A 355 -16.16 10.82 23.34
C LYS A 355 -15.38 10.00 24.36
N TYR A 356 -14.11 10.34 24.57
CA TYR A 356 -13.17 9.50 25.33
C TYR A 356 -12.86 10.03 26.74
N GLY A 357 -13.16 11.29 27.06
CA GLY A 357 -12.76 11.89 28.32
C GLY A 357 -13.24 11.17 29.59
N ASN A 358 -14.34 10.42 29.48
CA ASN A 358 -14.88 9.60 30.55
C ASN A 358 -15.00 8.09 30.17
N ASP A 359 -14.45 7.71 29.02
CA ASP A 359 -14.59 6.37 28.45
C ASP A 359 -13.30 5.94 27.73
N ALA A 360 -12.31 5.54 28.53
CA ALA A 360 -11.03 5.08 28.01
C ALA A 360 -11.15 3.70 27.31
N GLU A 361 -12.19 2.92 27.64
CA GLU A 361 -12.44 1.63 26.98
C GLU A 361 -12.93 1.85 25.53
N ALA A 362 -13.81 2.85 25.33
CA ALA A 362 -14.22 3.24 23.98
C ALA A 362 -13.02 3.71 23.13
N PHE A 363 -12.07 4.43 23.73
CA PHE A 363 -10.84 4.83 23.07
C PHE A 363 -9.99 3.64 22.65
N SER A 364 -9.75 2.67 23.55
CA SER A 364 -9.00 1.44 23.23
C SER A 364 -9.66 0.64 22.10
N THR A 365 -10.98 0.53 22.11
CA THR A 365 -11.74 -0.17 21.07
C THR A 365 -11.60 0.51 19.72
N ASP A 366 -11.72 1.83 19.69
CA ASP A 366 -11.65 2.60 18.45
C ASP A 366 -10.22 2.62 17.85
N ILE A 367 -9.18 2.69 18.69
CA ILE A 367 -7.79 2.56 18.23
C ILE A 367 -7.55 1.17 17.61
N SER A 368 -7.95 0.12 18.32
CA SER A 368 -7.78 -1.26 17.81
C SER A 368 -8.55 -1.50 16.51
N GLY A 369 -9.63 -0.75 16.28
CA GLY A 369 -10.44 -0.80 15.06
C GLY A 369 -9.95 0.16 13.96
N GLY A 370 -8.91 0.98 14.19
CA GLY A 370 -8.46 2.01 13.25
C GLY A 370 -9.48 3.14 13.02
N ASN A 371 -10.34 3.40 14.02
CA ASN A 371 -11.45 4.36 13.89
C ASN A 371 -11.10 5.78 14.39
N VAL A 372 -9.85 6.03 14.77
CA VAL A 372 -9.37 7.33 15.28
C VAL A 372 -8.11 7.74 14.52
N ASP A 373 -8.22 8.76 13.71
CA ASP A 373 -7.10 9.31 12.96
C ASP A 373 -7.40 10.77 12.53
N PRO A 374 -6.57 11.76 12.90
CA PRO A 374 -5.45 11.68 13.85
C PRO A 374 -5.90 11.51 15.31
N ILE A 375 -5.04 10.92 16.13
CA ILE A 375 -5.28 10.83 17.58
C ILE A 375 -4.86 12.16 18.21
N LEU A 376 -5.82 12.90 18.76
CA LEU A 376 -5.60 14.20 19.39
C LEU A 376 -5.76 14.18 20.90
N TYR A 377 -6.37 13.15 21.46
CA TYR A 377 -6.63 13.05 22.88
C TYR A 377 -6.48 11.61 23.39
N TYR A 378 -5.64 11.43 24.39
CA TYR A 378 -5.47 10.19 25.13
C TYR A 378 -6.14 10.30 26.49
N PRO A 379 -7.19 9.52 26.79
CA PRO A 379 -7.89 9.60 28.06
C PRO A 379 -7.07 8.97 29.19
N ASN A 380 -7.25 9.50 30.41
CA ASN A 380 -6.71 8.88 31.62
C ASN A 380 -7.68 7.78 32.11
N GLY A 381 -7.38 6.55 31.78
CA GLY A 381 -8.19 5.40 32.16
C GLY A 381 -7.37 4.25 32.74
N ASN A 382 -6.32 4.56 33.50
CA ASN A 382 -5.34 3.60 33.97
C ASN A 382 -4.51 2.95 32.86
N TYR A 383 -4.37 3.64 31.72
CA TYR A 383 -3.53 3.20 30.61
C TYR A 383 -2.21 3.97 30.57
N TYR A 384 -1.17 3.29 30.13
CA TYR A 384 0.09 3.85 29.66
C TYR A 384 0.40 3.25 28.30
N TYR A 385 1.33 3.84 27.57
CA TYR A 385 1.56 3.47 26.17
C TYR A 385 2.98 2.97 25.95
N VAL A 386 3.11 1.91 25.17
CA VAL A 386 4.39 1.34 24.80
C VAL A 386 4.45 1.11 23.29
N LYS A 387 5.57 1.52 22.71
CA LYS A 387 5.99 1.05 21.40
C LYS A 387 6.82 -0.21 21.59
N HIS A 388 6.92 -1.04 20.57
CA HIS A 388 7.82 -2.18 20.64
C HIS A 388 8.43 -2.53 19.29
N ILE A 389 9.52 -3.28 19.35
CA ILE A 389 10.14 -3.94 18.21
C ILE A 389 9.96 -5.43 18.43
N LEU A 390 9.28 -6.11 17.51
CA LEU A 390 9.17 -7.57 17.50
C LEU A 390 10.19 -8.14 16.51
N VAL A 391 11.13 -8.91 17.01
CA VAL A 391 12.00 -9.77 16.21
C VAL A 391 11.40 -11.18 16.26
N PRO A 392 10.77 -11.66 15.16
CA PRO A 392 9.92 -12.84 15.21
C PRO A 392 10.73 -14.12 15.32
N PHE A 393 10.14 -15.16 15.90
CA PHE A 393 10.60 -16.52 15.70
C PHE A 393 10.37 -16.92 14.24
N SER A 394 11.32 -17.67 13.68
CA SER A 394 11.11 -18.36 12.41
C SER A 394 9.98 -19.41 12.55
N ASP A 395 9.41 -19.83 11.44
CA ASP A 395 8.34 -20.86 11.47
C ASP A 395 8.86 -22.17 12.06
N ALA A 396 10.12 -22.52 11.84
CA ALA A 396 10.77 -23.66 12.47
C ALA A 396 10.84 -23.50 14.01
N GLN A 397 11.14 -22.32 14.52
CA GLN A 397 11.17 -22.03 15.96
C GLN A 397 9.77 -22.07 16.58
N LYS A 398 8.76 -21.49 15.90
CA LYS A 398 7.36 -21.57 16.31
C LYS A 398 6.89 -23.02 16.37
N ALA A 399 7.15 -23.80 15.31
CA ALA A 399 6.80 -25.22 15.27
C ALA A 399 7.51 -26.03 16.37
N GLN A 400 8.77 -25.73 16.67
CA GLN A 400 9.49 -26.36 17.78
C GLN A 400 8.86 -26.02 19.13
N LEU A 401 8.50 -24.76 19.36
CA LEU A 401 7.86 -24.33 20.59
C LEU A 401 6.49 -25.01 20.79
N GLU A 402 5.66 -25.05 19.74
CA GLU A 402 4.36 -25.71 19.79
C GLU A 402 4.49 -27.21 20.03
N ALA A 403 5.42 -27.89 19.36
CA ALA A 403 5.71 -29.29 19.62
C ALA A 403 6.19 -29.53 21.06
N TYR A 404 6.99 -28.61 21.61
CA TYR A 404 7.44 -28.67 23.00
C TYR A 404 6.28 -28.49 23.99
N LYS A 405 5.41 -27.51 23.77
CA LYS A 405 4.19 -27.29 24.58
C LYS A 405 3.27 -28.50 24.56
N ALA A 406 3.02 -29.07 23.41
CA ALA A 406 2.15 -30.24 23.24
C ALA A 406 2.74 -31.54 23.86
N GLY A 407 4.06 -31.66 23.92
CA GLY A 407 4.79 -32.82 24.45
C GLY A 407 5.35 -32.58 25.83
N ALA A 408 6.60 -32.14 25.92
CA ALA A 408 7.33 -31.99 27.18
C ALA A 408 6.71 -30.92 28.10
N GLY A 409 6.15 -29.84 27.58
CA GLY A 409 5.50 -28.80 28.35
C GLY A 409 4.31 -29.27 29.14
N THR A 410 3.52 -30.24 28.64
CA THR A 410 2.41 -30.85 29.35
C THR A 410 2.86 -31.69 30.57
N ILE A 411 4.11 -32.15 30.53
CA ILE A 411 4.71 -33.00 31.57
C ILE A 411 5.45 -32.15 32.61
N TYR A 412 6.21 -31.17 32.16
CA TYR A 412 7.13 -30.38 33.00
C TYR A 412 6.58 -29.00 33.40
N GLY A 413 5.47 -28.56 32.79
CA GLY A 413 4.76 -27.34 33.15
C GLY A 413 5.33 -26.05 32.55
N GLU A 414 4.76 -24.92 33.01
CA GLU A 414 5.02 -23.57 32.45
C GLU A 414 6.48 -23.11 32.57
N GLU A 415 7.16 -23.47 33.67
CA GLU A 415 8.55 -23.12 33.89
C GLU A 415 9.47 -23.72 32.82
N ALA A 416 9.20 -24.96 32.41
CA ALA A 416 9.98 -25.60 31.32
C ALA A 416 9.66 -25.00 29.94
N ILE A 417 8.42 -24.57 29.72
CA ILE A 417 8.04 -23.84 28.50
C ILE A 417 8.76 -22.49 28.44
N ALA A 418 8.81 -21.75 29.54
CA ALA A 418 9.53 -20.48 29.62
C ALA A 418 11.03 -20.64 29.34
N GLU A 419 11.67 -21.69 29.91
CA GLU A 419 13.07 -22.01 29.62
C GLU A 419 13.32 -22.33 28.14
N GLU A 420 12.36 -23.03 27.48
CA GLU A 420 12.50 -23.34 26.05
C GLU A 420 12.33 -22.09 25.19
N LYS A 421 11.38 -21.21 25.52
CA LYS A 421 11.22 -19.90 24.88
C LYS A 421 12.52 -19.07 24.98
N GLU A 422 13.11 -18.97 26.16
CA GLU A 422 14.39 -18.25 26.34
C GLU A 422 15.52 -18.83 25.49
N LYS A 423 15.59 -20.15 25.33
CA LYS A 423 16.61 -20.78 24.46
C LYS A 423 16.40 -20.40 23.01
N LEU A 424 15.14 -20.44 22.54
CA LEU A 424 14.79 -20.03 21.18
C LEU A 424 15.08 -18.55 20.95
N GLY A 425 14.77 -17.67 21.91
CA GLY A 425 15.05 -16.24 21.84
C GLY A 425 16.53 -15.86 21.75
N LYS A 426 17.44 -16.76 22.12
CA LYS A 426 18.88 -16.54 21.97
C LYS A 426 19.43 -16.99 20.62
N LEU A 427 18.63 -17.65 19.80
CA LEU A 427 19.06 -18.13 18.49
C LEU A 427 19.13 -16.96 17.49
N VAL A 428 19.77 -17.23 16.36
CA VAL A 428 19.87 -16.28 15.25
C VAL A 428 18.48 -15.96 14.70
N THR A 429 18.22 -14.68 14.47
CA THR A 429 16.89 -14.16 14.15
C THR A 429 16.56 -14.08 12.67
N GLY A 430 17.51 -14.39 11.77
CA GLY A 430 17.36 -14.18 10.32
C GLY A 430 17.79 -12.81 9.81
N TYR A 431 18.08 -11.84 10.71
CA TYR A 431 18.69 -10.57 10.30
C TYR A 431 20.20 -10.74 10.08
N GLU A 432 20.76 -10.01 9.15
CA GLU A 432 22.17 -10.08 8.78
C GLU A 432 22.87 -8.72 8.94
N HIS A 433 24.17 -8.78 9.13
CA HIS A 433 25.02 -7.59 9.05
C HIS A 433 25.00 -7.03 7.62
N ARG A 434 24.72 -5.74 7.50
CA ARG A 434 24.62 -5.05 6.21
C ARG A 434 25.85 -4.26 5.84
N ASP A 435 26.90 -4.29 6.68
CA ASP A 435 28.14 -3.52 6.51
C ASP A 435 29.38 -4.26 7.03
N GLY A 436 30.55 -3.75 6.65
CA GLY A 436 31.86 -4.14 7.16
C GLY A 436 32.28 -5.59 6.87
N GLU A 437 33.22 -6.10 7.70
CA GLU A 437 33.77 -7.45 7.55
C GLU A 437 32.78 -8.58 7.87
N ASN A 438 31.66 -8.24 8.48
CA ASN A 438 30.60 -9.17 8.87
C ASN A 438 29.41 -9.19 7.89
N TYR A 439 29.50 -8.48 6.77
CA TYR A 439 28.43 -8.44 5.78
C TYR A 439 27.90 -9.84 5.43
N GLY A 440 26.56 -10.00 5.47
CA GLY A 440 25.90 -11.27 5.22
C GLY A 440 26.00 -12.32 6.32
N LYS A 441 26.59 -11.97 7.49
CA LYS A 441 26.56 -12.87 8.66
C LYS A 441 25.33 -12.57 9.51
N PRO A 442 24.66 -13.61 10.03
CA PRO A 442 23.49 -13.43 10.88
C PRO A 442 23.76 -12.57 12.11
N LEU A 443 22.79 -11.71 12.44
CA LEU A 443 22.73 -10.96 13.70
C LEU A 443 22.10 -11.80 14.80
N THR A 444 22.61 -11.69 16.02
CA THR A 444 21.96 -12.24 17.21
C THR A 444 21.04 -11.20 17.86
N ILE A 445 20.13 -11.65 18.70
CA ILE A 445 19.29 -10.73 19.52
C ILE A 445 20.16 -9.78 20.35
N ASP A 446 21.25 -10.25 20.93
CA ASP A 446 22.15 -9.40 21.71
C ASP A 446 22.74 -8.27 20.87
N GLN A 447 23.14 -8.55 19.62
CA GLN A 447 23.67 -7.55 18.69
C GLN A 447 22.59 -6.54 18.26
N ILE A 448 21.37 -6.99 17.99
CA ILE A 448 20.23 -6.11 17.68
C ILE A 448 19.93 -5.21 18.89
N TYR A 449 19.90 -5.79 20.09
CA TYR A 449 19.65 -5.03 21.32
C TYR A 449 20.77 -4.02 21.63
N GLU A 450 22.03 -4.38 21.42
CA GLU A 450 23.17 -3.46 21.55
C GLU A 450 23.06 -2.27 20.58
N ASP A 451 22.63 -2.50 19.35
CA ASP A 451 22.39 -1.43 18.38
C ASP A 451 21.24 -0.51 18.85
N ILE A 452 20.12 -1.07 19.27
CA ILE A 452 18.99 -0.32 19.82
C ILE A 452 19.44 0.54 21.01
N VAL A 453 20.15 -0.03 21.97
CA VAL A 453 20.67 0.69 23.14
C VAL A 453 21.60 1.82 22.73
N SER A 454 22.47 1.58 21.74
CA SER A 454 23.41 2.58 21.23
C SER A 454 22.70 3.77 20.61
N VAL A 455 21.70 3.51 19.74
CA VAL A 455 20.88 4.56 19.08
C VAL A 455 20.09 5.34 20.12
N MET A 456 19.40 4.66 21.03
CA MET A 456 18.59 5.31 22.07
C MET A 456 19.45 6.16 23.02
N LYS A 457 20.65 5.71 23.33
CA LYS A 457 21.60 6.48 24.14
C LYS A 457 22.08 7.74 23.42
N ALA A 458 22.27 7.69 22.11
CA ALA A 458 22.64 8.87 21.32
C ALA A 458 21.50 9.90 21.25
N ALA A 459 20.25 9.47 21.33
CA ALA A 459 19.05 10.32 21.35
C ALA A 459 18.66 10.80 22.77
N GLU A 460 19.38 10.35 23.82
CA GLU A 460 19.07 10.70 25.21
C GLU A 460 19.21 12.23 25.44
N GLY A 461 18.21 12.81 26.09
CA GLY A 461 18.17 14.25 26.41
C GLY A 461 17.00 15.00 25.82
N SER A 462 16.27 14.40 24.88
CA SER A 462 15.00 14.92 24.36
C SER A 462 14.04 13.75 24.14
N LEU A 463 12.87 13.79 24.79
CA LEU A 463 11.84 12.76 24.59
C LEU A 463 11.46 12.63 23.12
N LYS A 464 11.24 13.77 22.42
CA LYS A 464 10.97 13.79 20.97
C LYS A 464 12.08 13.14 20.14
N ALA A 465 13.35 13.34 20.48
CA ALA A 465 14.46 12.71 19.77
C ALA A 465 14.53 11.21 20.05
N SER A 466 14.29 10.80 21.30
CA SER A 466 14.23 9.39 21.67
C SER A 466 13.06 8.67 20.98
N ASP A 467 11.92 9.32 20.90
CA ASP A 467 10.72 8.81 20.24
C ASP A 467 10.97 8.55 18.74
N ARG A 468 11.51 9.56 18.05
CA ARG A 468 11.94 9.42 16.65
C ARG A 468 12.96 8.31 16.45
N ALA A 469 13.96 8.25 17.32
CA ALA A 469 15.00 7.24 17.20
C ALA A 469 14.44 5.83 17.37
N PHE A 470 13.46 5.67 18.26
CA PHE A 470 12.81 4.37 18.42
C PHE A 470 11.88 4.04 17.23
N ASP A 471 11.20 5.02 16.64
CA ASP A 471 10.42 4.84 15.41
C ASP A 471 11.30 4.40 14.23
N ASP A 472 12.47 5.04 14.06
CA ASP A 472 13.44 4.63 13.04
C ASP A 472 13.91 3.17 13.26
N LEU A 473 14.06 2.73 14.51
CA LEU A 473 14.41 1.36 14.87
C LEU A 473 13.24 0.38 14.66
N ILE A 474 11.99 0.82 14.85
CA ILE A 474 10.80 0.03 14.49
C ILE A 474 10.84 -0.29 13.00
N TYR A 475 11.05 0.69 12.13
CA TYR A 475 11.17 0.45 10.69
C TYR A 475 12.36 -0.43 10.30
N LYS A 476 13.42 -0.43 11.12
CA LYS A 476 14.61 -1.25 10.86
C LYS A 476 14.45 -2.72 11.25
N TYR A 477 13.78 -3.00 12.37
CA TYR A 477 13.80 -4.32 13.00
C TYR A 477 12.43 -4.92 13.27
N ASN A 478 11.36 -4.12 13.27
CA ASN A 478 10.04 -4.63 13.65
C ASN A 478 9.35 -5.36 12.49
N THR A 479 8.61 -6.41 12.85
CA THR A 479 7.76 -7.18 11.92
C THR A 479 6.29 -7.19 12.33
N ASP A 480 5.92 -6.46 13.38
CA ASP A 480 4.53 -6.31 13.81
C ASP A 480 3.93 -5.05 13.18
N ASP A 481 3.09 -5.23 12.17
CA ASP A 481 2.42 -4.14 11.45
C ASP A 481 1.37 -3.42 12.31
N GLY A 482 0.89 -4.04 13.39
CA GLY A 482 -0.10 -3.46 14.30
C GLY A 482 0.40 -2.23 15.07
N ILE A 483 1.72 -2.01 15.12
CA ILE A 483 2.29 -0.82 15.76
C ILE A 483 2.04 0.46 14.97
N PHE A 484 1.81 0.35 13.66
CA PHE A 484 1.57 1.49 12.79
C PHE A 484 0.14 2.01 12.95
N GLY A 485 -0.02 3.33 12.98
CA GLY A 485 -1.30 4.01 13.13
C GLY A 485 -1.62 4.51 14.55
N ASN A 486 -0.72 4.28 15.53
CA ASN A 486 -0.82 4.87 16.86
C ASN A 486 0.53 5.50 17.26
N GLU A 487 0.57 6.81 17.38
CA GLU A 487 1.79 7.58 17.64
C GLU A 487 2.46 7.23 18.97
N LEU A 488 1.67 6.85 19.99
CA LEU A 488 2.18 6.40 21.27
C LEU A 488 2.37 4.87 21.35
N GLY A 489 1.91 4.12 20.36
CA GLY A 489 1.97 2.66 20.36
C GLY A 489 0.79 2.02 21.09
N TYR A 490 0.98 0.85 21.64
CA TYR A 490 -0.08 0.05 22.25
C TYR A 490 -0.49 0.59 23.61
N PRO A 491 -1.82 0.75 23.88
CA PRO A 491 -2.33 1.06 25.21
C PRO A 491 -2.26 -0.18 26.10
N VAL A 492 -1.52 -0.12 27.18
CA VAL A 492 -1.43 -1.18 28.20
C VAL A 492 -2.16 -0.73 29.46
N LYS A 493 -3.07 -1.54 29.95
CA LYS A 493 -3.82 -1.24 31.17
C LYS A 493 -2.96 -1.44 32.41
N SER A 494 -2.90 -0.41 33.26
CA SER A 494 -2.27 -0.57 34.57
C SER A 494 -3.19 -1.36 35.49
N VAL A 495 -2.73 -2.53 35.93
CA VAL A 495 -3.49 -3.43 36.82
C VAL A 495 -3.27 -3.15 38.32
N PHE A 496 -2.66 -1.99 38.64
CA PHE A 496 -2.35 -1.61 40.00
C PHE A 496 -3.61 -1.44 40.87
N GLY A 497 -3.81 -2.36 41.79
CA GLY A 497 -4.87 -2.29 42.80
C GLY A 497 -6.19 -2.99 42.43
N GLU A 498 -6.30 -3.61 41.27
CA GLU A 498 -7.53 -4.28 40.80
C GLU A 498 -7.56 -5.80 41.08
N GLY A 499 -6.46 -6.35 41.59
CA GLY A 499 -6.40 -7.81 41.91
C GLY A 499 -5.95 -8.69 40.73
N GLU A 500 -5.73 -8.11 39.58
CA GLU A 500 -5.11 -8.74 38.42
C GLU A 500 -3.58 -8.62 38.51
N THR A 501 -2.86 -9.57 37.89
CA THR A 501 -1.40 -9.59 37.93
C THR A 501 -0.76 -8.91 36.72
N TYR A 502 -1.47 -8.87 35.59
CA TYR A 502 -1.04 -8.24 34.33
C TYR A 502 -2.25 -7.95 33.42
N ASP A 503 -2.07 -7.10 32.42
CA ASP A 503 -3.07 -6.84 31.37
C ASP A 503 -3.18 -8.09 30.47
N THR A 504 -4.35 -8.71 30.46
CA THR A 504 -4.61 -9.95 29.69
C THR A 504 -4.88 -9.70 28.19
N THR A 505 -4.88 -8.45 27.73
CA THR A 505 -5.00 -8.10 26.31
C THR A 505 -3.79 -8.57 25.51
N TYR A 506 -2.62 -8.60 26.17
CA TYR A 506 -1.36 -8.99 25.55
C TYR A 506 -0.79 -10.25 26.21
N MET A 507 0.30 -10.79 25.62
CA MET A 507 1.03 -11.89 26.23
C MET A 507 1.55 -11.48 27.61
N GLN A 508 1.53 -12.41 28.56
CA GLN A 508 1.90 -12.15 29.95
C GLN A 508 3.27 -11.49 30.06
N GLU A 509 4.26 -12.04 29.38
CA GLU A 509 5.66 -11.55 29.42
C GLU A 509 5.78 -10.11 28.90
N PHE A 510 5.00 -9.78 27.85
CA PHE A 510 4.92 -8.43 27.29
C PHE A 510 4.32 -7.46 28.32
N SER A 511 3.18 -7.81 28.90
CA SER A 511 2.46 -6.98 29.87
C SER A 511 3.27 -6.76 31.15
N GLU A 512 3.93 -7.79 31.65
CA GLU A 512 4.79 -7.69 32.84
C GLU A 512 6.00 -6.76 32.59
N ALA A 513 6.65 -6.86 31.44
CA ALA A 513 7.77 -5.99 31.07
C ALA A 513 7.32 -4.53 30.84
N ALA A 514 6.14 -4.33 30.22
CA ALA A 514 5.54 -3.02 30.06
C ALA A 514 5.24 -2.37 31.42
N ASP A 515 4.69 -3.15 32.38
CA ASP A 515 4.38 -2.67 33.71
C ASP A 515 5.66 -2.33 34.54
N GLU A 516 6.75 -3.06 34.32
CA GLU A 516 8.05 -2.71 34.90
C GLU A 516 8.56 -1.35 34.41
N LEU A 517 8.44 -1.07 33.09
CA LEU A 517 8.79 0.24 32.52
C LEU A 517 7.91 1.35 33.10
N PHE A 518 6.60 1.12 33.17
CA PHE A 518 5.66 2.07 33.76
C PHE A 518 5.99 2.37 35.24
N ARG A 519 6.29 1.36 36.04
CA ARG A 519 6.69 1.52 37.46
C ARG A 519 7.99 2.28 37.62
N ALA A 520 8.92 2.16 36.69
CA ALA A 520 10.14 2.96 36.69
C ALA A 520 9.86 4.44 36.43
N GLY A 521 8.70 4.78 35.82
CA GLY A 521 8.17 6.13 35.69
C GLY A 521 9.01 7.06 34.80
N LYS A 522 9.80 6.49 33.88
CA LYS A 522 10.66 7.27 32.97
C LYS A 522 10.22 7.04 31.54
N GLU A 523 9.45 7.97 30.99
CA GLU A 523 9.20 8.00 29.54
C GLU A 523 10.50 8.02 28.76
N GLY A 524 10.52 7.34 27.63
CA GLY A 524 11.72 7.13 26.82
C GLY A 524 12.62 5.97 27.30
N ALA A 525 12.23 5.23 28.34
CA ALA A 525 12.96 4.03 28.77
C ALA A 525 12.63 2.83 27.88
N ILE A 526 13.64 1.96 27.66
CA ILE A 526 13.48 0.71 26.94
C ILE A 526 13.60 -0.49 27.88
N SER A 527 12.93 -1.60 27.56
CA SER A 527 13.10 -2.89 28.25
C SER A 527 14.39 -3.59 27.81
N GLY A 528 14.77 -4.64 28.53
CA GLY A 528 15.59 -5.73 27.98
C GLY A 528 14.81 -6.54 26.92
N PRO A 529 15.47 -7.53 26.29
CA PRO A 529 14.77 -8.48 25.42
C PRO A 529 13.71 -9.28 26.21
N VAL A 530 12.49 -9.29 25.72
CA VAL A 530 11.31 -9.97 26.31
C VAL A 530 10.87 -11.07 25.35
N VAL A 531 10.91 -12.32 25.79
CA VAL A 531 10.60 -13.45 24.92
C VAL A 531 9.17 -13.88 25.13
N THR A 532 8.37 -13.84 24.05
CA THR A 532 6.99 -14.35 23.99
C THR A 532 6.88 -15.55 23.05
N ASP A 533 5.69 -16.02 22.80
CA ASP A 533 5.43 -17.07 21.80
C ASP A 533 5.69 -16.62 20.36
N TYR A 534 5.65 -15.31 20.09
CA TYR A 534 5.85 -14.74 18.76
C TYR A 534 7.31 -14.49 18.41
N GLY A 535 8.17 -14.28 19.42
CA GLY A 535 9.56 -13.90 19.25
C GLY A 535 10.09 -13.07 20.41
N VAL A 536 11.02 -12.18 20.11
CA VAL A 536 11.67 -11.31 21.09
C VAL A 536 11.20 -9.89 20.89
N HIS A 537 10.66 -9.30 21.95
CA HIS A 537 10.22 -7.90 21.97
C HIS A 537 11.23 -7.03 22.72
N ILE A 538 11.42 -5.81 22.24
CA ILE A 538 12.06 -4.72 22.97
C ILE A 538 11.02 -3.61 23.09
N LEU A 539 10.62 -3.28 24.32
CA LEU A 539 9.57 -2.30 24.58
C LEU A 539 10.18 -0.92 24.87
N TYR A 540 9.43 0.11 24.52
CA TYR A 540 9.74 1.51 24.77
C TYR A 540 8.55 2.19 25.42
N LEU A 541 8.72 2.77 26.64
CA LEU A 541 7.66 3.53 27.30
C LEU A 541 7.50 4.89 26.63
N SER A 542 6.50 5.00 25.79
CA SER A 542 6.26 6.16 24.93
C SER A 542 5.36 7.23 25.58
N GLY A 543 4.46 6.83 26.50
CA GLY A 543 3.59 7.80 27.14
C GLY A 543 3.00 7.34 28.47
N ILE A 544 3.08 8.20 29.48
CA ILE A 544 2.38 8.07 30.76
C ILE A 544 1.28 9.15 30.79
N ILE A 545 0.02 8.75 30.70
CA ILE A 545 -1.07 9.69 30.57
C ILE A 545 -1.34 10.39 31.89
N PRO A 546 -1.31 11.75 31.92
CA PRO A 546 -1.59 12.52 33.13
C PRO A 546 -3.06 12.41 33.55
N SER A 547 -3.38 12.77 34.80
CA SER A 547 -4.71 12.63 35.41
C SER A 547 -5.84 13.36 34.65
N GLY A 548 -5.52 14.33 33.80
CA GLY A 548 -6.49 15.08 32.96
C GLY A 548 -6.56 14.58 31.53
N GLY A 549 -5.91 13.46 31.20
CA GLY A 549 -5.68 13.04 29.83
C GLY A 549 -4.49 13.77 29.18
N LEU A 550 -4.09 13.32 28.01
CA LEU A 550 -3.04 13.93 27.20
C LEU A 550 -3.64 14.48 25.90
N THR A 551 -3.38 15.74 25.62
CA THR A 551 -3.78 16.37 24.37
C THR A 551 -2.54 16.48 23.47
N VAL A 552 -2.67 16.00 22.25
CA VAL A 552 -1.67 16.17 21.19
C VAL A 552 -1.89 17.54 20.55
N GLY A 553 -0.86 18.36 20.54
CA GLY A 553 -0.93 19.72 20.01
C GLY A 553 -0.89 19.77 18.48
N LEU A 554 -1.44 20.83 17.91
CA LEU A 554 -1.48 21.02 16.45
C LEU A 554 -0.12 20.90 15.76
N ASN A 555 0.96 21.33 16.43
CA ASN A 555 2.31 21.26 15.86
C ASN A 555 3.14 20.12 16.46
N ASP A 556 2.51 19.20 17.18
CA ASP A 556 3.22 18.07 17.73
C ASP A 556 3.56 17.07 16.62
N TYR A 557 4.69 16.40 16.82
CA TYR A 557 5.19 15.38 15.92
C TYR A 557 4.33 14.11 16.02
N ILE A 558 3.99 13.56 14.86
CA ILE A 558 3.37 12.24 14.73
C ILE A 558 4.36 11.31 14.03
N SER A 559 4.55 10.10 14.57
CA SER A 559 5.66 9.22 14.21
C SER A 559 5.44 8.40 12.95
N TYR A 560 4.20 8.21 12.52
CA TYR A 560 3.85 7.28 11.44
C TYR A 560 3.18 7.96 10.25
N GLY A 561 3.46 7.41 9.04
CA GLY A 561 2.85 7.86 7.81
C GLY A 561 3.62 8.97 7.09
N GLU A 562 2.95 9.63 6.17
CA GLU A 562 3.53 10.67 5.30
C GLU A 562 3.73 12.01 6.01
N TYR A 563 3.04 12.22 7.15
CA TYR A 563 2.98 13.50 7.84
C TYR A 563 3.91 13.53 9.03
N THR A 564 4.53 14.69 9.27
CA THR A 564 5.46 14.91 10.38
C THR A 564 4.81 15.62 11.57
N SER A 565 3.60 16.18 11.39
CA SER A 565 2.84 16.86 12.44
C SER A 565 1.34 16.72 12.23
N VAL A 566 0.57 16.90 13.31
CA VAL A 566 -0.90 16.97 13.27
C VAL A 566 -1.37 18.05 12.30
N ARG A 567 -0.70 19.21 12.29
CA ARG A 567 -0.99 20.30 11.37
C ARG A 567 -0.92 19.87 9.91
N GLU A 568 0.21 19.24 9.53
CA GLU A 568 0.45 18.83 8.16
C GLU A 568 -0.60 17.82 7.69
N LYS A 569 -1.00 16.91 8.59
CA LYS A 569 -2.06 15.93 8.31
C LYS A 569 -3.42 16.59 8.13
N ILE A 570 -3.84 17.44 9.05
CA ILE A 570 -5.13 18.16 8.95
C ILE A 570 -5.17 19.06 7.71
N GLU A 571 -4.07 19.77 7.41
CA GLU A 571 -3.97 20.60 6.21
C GLU A 571 -4.19 19.79 4.94
N GLU A 572 -3.54 18.63 4.82
CA GLU A 572 -3.64 17.79 3.64
C GLU A 572 -5.02 17.13 3.51
N GLU A 573 -5.60 16.65 4.60
CA GLU A 573 -6.96 16.11 4.61
C GLU A 573 -7.99 17.16 4.19
N ARG A 574 -7.90 18.38 4.74
CA ARG A 574 -8.77 19.49 4.35
C ARG A 574 -8.55 19.92 2.90
N ARG A 575 -7.31 19.95 2.44
CA ARG A 575 -6.97 20.23 1.05
C ARG A 575 -7.62 19.18 0.13
N THR A 576 -7.42 17.91 0.41
CA THR A 576 -7.99 16.79 -0.37
C THR A 576 -9.51 16.86 -0.41
N GLU A 577 -10.17 17.18 0.71
CA GLU A 577 -11.62 17.33 0.77
C GLU A 577 -12.10 18.48 -0.13
N LYS A 578 -11.46 19.66 -0.03
CA LYS A 578 -11.78 20.84 -0.86
C LYS A 578 -11.52 20.59 -2.34
N GLU A 579 -10.43 19.93 -2.68
CA GLU A 579 -10.11 19.54 -4.05
C GLU A 579 -11.15 18.58 -4.62
N ASN A 580 -11.51 17.54 -3.88
CA ASN A 580 -12.55 16.58 -4.28
C ASN A 580 -13.91 17.28 -4.45
N GLN A 581 -14.25 18.19 -3.57
CA GLN A 581 -15.50 18.96 -3.68
C GLN A 581 -15.49 19.90 -4.89
N MET A 582 -14.38 20.63 -5.12
CA MET A 582 -14.24 21.51 -6.27
C MET A 582 -14.30 20.72 -7.58
N PHE A 583 -13.57 19.62 -7.67
CA PHE A 583 -13.58 18.77 -8.84
C PHE A 583 -14.96 18.16 -9.10
N SER A 584 -15.65 17.68 -8.06
CA SER A 584 -17.01 17.14 -8.18
C SER A 584 -18.02 18.18 -8.70
N VAL A 585 -17.95 19.41 -8.22
CA VAL A 585 -18.80 20.51 -8.70
C VAL A 585 -18.51 20.81 -10.17
N TRP A 586 -17.24 20.95 -10.53
CA TRP A 586 -16.80 21.15 -11.91
C TRP A 586 -17.26 20.02 -12.83
N GLN A 587 -17.04 18.76 -12.41
CA GLN A 587 -17.45 17.55 -13.13
C GLN A 587 -18.95 17.55 -13.41
N ASN A 588 -19.78 17.79 -12.39
CA ASN A 588 -21.24 17.82 -12.55
C ASN A 588 -21.69 18.90 -13.53
N GLN A 589 -21.05 20.09 -13.51
CA GLN A 589 -21.33 21.15 -14.47
C GLN A 589 -20.97 20.75 -15.91
N LYS A 590 -19.81 20.13 -16.10
CA LYS A 590 -19.36 19.66 -17.42
C LYS A 590 -20.24 18.54 -17.97
N ILE A 591 -20.54 17.54 -17.16
CA ILE A 591 -21.43 16.44 -17.54
C ILE A 591 -22.82 16.99 -17.89
N GLY A 592 -23.37 17.89 -17.05
CA GLY A 592 -24.64 18.54 -17.35
C GLY A 592 -24.63 19.26 -18.69
N TYR A 593 -23.54 19.97 -19.03
CA TYR A 593 -23.38 20.59 -20.35
C TYR A 593 -23.38 19.55 -21.49
N TYR A 594 -22.60 18.50 -21.38
CA TYR A 594 -22.52 17.46 -22.41
C TYR A 594 -23.85 16.75 -22.65
N LEU A 595 -24.59 16.45 -21.59
CA LEU A 595 -25.86 15.74 -21.67
C LEU A 595 -27.00 16.64 -22.21
N THR A 596 -27.06 17.90 -21.81
CA THR A 596 -28.22 18.77 -22.05
C THR A 596 -28.03 19.79 -23.17
N VAL A 597 -26.85 20.44 -23.24
CA VAL A 597 -26.60 21.51 -24.22
C VAL A 597 -25.98 20.95 -25.49
N ALA A 598 -24.95 20.12 -25.34
CA ALA A 598 -24.27 19.52 -26.48
C ALA A 598 -25.01 18.30 -27.06
N ASP A 599 -25.96 17.72 -26.32
CA ASP A 599 -26.66 16.47 -26.71
C ASP A 599 -25.65 15.39 -27.19
N ALA A 600 -24.54 15.27 -26.44
CA ALA A 600 -23.38 14.53 -26.90
C ALA A 600 -23.48 13.02 -26.64
N VAL A 601 -24.38 12.57 -25.78
CA VAL A 601 -24.45 11.18 -25.32
C VAL A 601 -25.69 10.49 -25.84
N GLU A 602 -25.52 9.26 -26.31
CA GLU A 602 -26.62 8.37 -26.71
C GLU A 602 -26.40 7.01 -26.05
N THR A 603 -27.39 6.51 -25.31
CA THR A 603 -27.36 5.19 -24.65
C THR A 603 -28.22 4.17 -25.38
N PHE A 604 -27.77 2.92 -25.40
CA PHE A 604 -28.43 1.81 -26.12
C PHE A 604 -28.86 0.72 -25.14
N GLU A 605 -29.87 0.99 -24.32
CA GLU A 605 -30.32 0.10 -23.24
C GLU A 605 -30.58 -1.35 -23.70
N LYS A 606 -31.03 -1.54 -24.95
CA LYS A 606 -31.25 -2.88 -25.50
C LYS A 606 -29.99 -3.74 -25.57
N ALA A 607 -28.81 -3.12 -25.63
CA ALA A 607 -27.54 -3.81 -25.72
C ALA A 607 -27.09 -4.43 -24.38
N TYR A 608 -27.66 -3.96 -23.25
CA TYR A 608 -27.27 -4.41 -21.90
C TYR A 608 -28.49 -4.73 -21.01
N LYS A 609 -29.69 -4.84 -21.61
CA LYS A 609 -30.90 -5.16 -20.85
C LYS A 609 -30.79 -6.50 -20.12
N ASP A 610 -30.18 -7.47 -20.75
CA ASP A 610 -29.95 -8.80 -20.19
C ASP A 610 -29.09 -8.78 -18.91
N LEU A 611 -28.23 -7.79 -18.74
CA LEU A 611 -27.41 -7.60 -17.51
C LEU A 611 -28.23 -7.08 -16.32
N LYS A 612 -29.46 -6.53 -16.58
CA LYS A 612 -30.37 -6.04 -15.54
C LYS A 612 -31.28 -7.13 -14.98
N GLU A 613 -31.41 -8.23 -15.69
CA GLU A 613 -32.31 -9.33 -15.34
C GLU A 613 -31.49 -10.40 -14.61
N SER A 614 -31.82 -10.66 -13.33
CA SER A 614 -31.24 -11.82 -12.61
C SER A 614 -31.84 -13.11 -13.16
N GLU A 615 -31.00 -14.10 -13.56
CA GLU A 615 -31.50 -15.47 -13.82
C GLU A 615 -32.08 -16.11 -12.57
#